data_f8e33a381b9b9c71884e1caf101217ec
#
_entry.id   f8e33a381b9b9c71884e1caf101217ec
#
_cell.length_a   1.000
_cell.length_b   1.000
_cell.length_c   1.000
_cell.angle_alpha   90.00
_cell.angle_beta   90.00
_cell.angle_gamma   90.00
#
_symmetry.space_group_name_H-M   'P 1'
#
loop_
_entity.id
_entity.type
_entity.pdbx_description
1 polymer ?
#
loop_
_entity_poly.entity_id
_entity_poly.type
_entity_poly.pdbx_seq_one_letter_code
_entity_poly.pdbx_strand_id
1 'polypeptide(L)'
;TATSWSISTWCTATPAGASDPVEPIDPVVHSGSPEGLRFVPLGVGKSFIVELPRDTKDVLVADPKVANAIVRSARRAYLIGVAVGQTNVFFFDAQGKQIAGFDIAVTRDLNGIRAALKRAIPNGDVKIDGMGADAVVLTGTLSSAAEAQLAFDIATRLLNAGTGQIVPSGSKV
;
A
#
# COMPACT_ATOMS: atom_id res chain seq x y z
N THR A 1 20.31 9.87 -91.28
CA THR A 1 19.03 9.60 -90.58
C THR A 1 19.18 8.37 -89.69
N ALA A 2 19.47 8.54 -88.43
CA ALA A 2 19.62 7.47 -87.49
C ALA A 2 18.67 7.74 -86.31
N THR A 3 17.68 6.91 -86.15
CA THR A 3 16.79 6.91 -85.00
C THR A 3 17.34 6.03 -83.93
N SER A 4 17.70 6.63 -82.80
CA SER A 4 18.13 5.94 -81.62
C SER A 4 16.91 5.63 -80.72
N TRP A 5 16.70 4.34 -80.42
CA TRP A 5 15.69 3.90 -79.49
C TRP A 5 16.36 3.65 -78.13
N SER A 6 15.96 4.44 -77.13
CA SER A 6 16.37 4.22 -75.76
C SER A 6 15.32 3.41 -74.99
N ILE A 7 15.66 2.22 -74.57
CA ILE A 7 14.78 1.35 -73.75
C ILE A 7 15.03 1.71 -72.30
N SER A 8 14.10 2.40 -71.69
CA SER A 8 14.11 2.63 -70.24
C SER A 8 13.54 1.46 -69.50
N THR A 9 14.37 0.66 -68.86
CA THR A 9 13.98 -0.44 -68.00
C THR A 9 13.50 0.14 -66.66
N TRP A 10 12.21 0.02 -66.46
CA TRP A 10 11.61 0.35 -65.15
C TRP A 10 11.82 -0.79 -64.18
N CYS A 11 12.76 -0.61 -63.29
CA CYS A 11 12.90 -1.48 -62.09
C CYS A 11 11.99 -0.96 -60.99
N THR A 12 10.79 -1.54 -60.86
CA THR A 12 9.92 -1.30 -59.74
C THR A 12 10.43 -2.05 -58.55
N ALA A 13 11.26 -1.40 -57.71
CA ALA A 13 11.57 -1.88 -56.36
C ALA A 13 10.35 -1.57 -55.48
N THR A 14 9.67 -2.62 -55.03
CA THR A 14 8.67 -2.54 -53.98
C THR A 14 9.39 -2.17 -52.67
N PRO A 15 9.06 -1.08 -52.00
CA PRO A 15 9.62 -0.85 -50.67
C PRO A 15 8.96 -1.84 -49.71
N ALA A 16 9.78 -2.65 -49.10
CA ALA A 16 9.41 -3.46 -47.93
C ALA A 16 8.80 -2.55 -46.88
N GLY A 17 7.69 -3.01 -46.29
CA GLY A 17 6.92 -2.27 -45.30
C GLY A 17 7.83 -1.79 -44.18
N ALA A 18 7.97 -0.48 -44.08
CA ALA A 18 8.46 0.18 -42.91
C ALA A 18 7.42 -0.08 -41.80
N SER A 19 7.73 -0.97 -40.89
CA SER A 19 7.08 -1.01 -39.59
C SER A 19 7.31 0.36 -38.96
N ASP A 20 6.23 1.12 -38.78
CA ASP A 20 6.28 2.37 -38.04
C ASP A 20 6.99 2.09 -36.71
N PRO A 21 8.00 2.89 -36.34
CA PRO A 21 8.57 2.79 -35.00
C PRO A 21 7.42 3.07 -34.04
N VAL A 22 7.08 2.06 -33.22
CA VAL A 22 6.21 2.25 -32.06
C VAL A 22 6.89 3.32 -31.23
N GLU A 23 6.38 4.54 -31.27
CA GLU A 23 6.82 5.59 -30.37
C GLU A 23 6.73 5.06 -28.94
N PRO A 24 7.79 5.14 -28.15
CA PRO A 24 7.69 4.81 -26.75
C PRO A 24 6.60 5.71 -26.18
N ILE A 25 5.55 5.09 -25.62
CA ILE A 25 4.53 5.80 -24.87
C ILE A 25 5.27 6.36 -23.66
N ASP A 26 5.72 7.60 -23.78
CA ASP A 26 6.23 8.33 -22.63
C ASP A 26 5.14 8.25 -21.56
N PRO A 27 5.44 7.75 -20.36
CA PRO A 27 4.48 7.82 -19.29
C PRO A 27 4.17 9.29 -19.12
N VAL A 28 2.91 9.67 -19.37
CA VAL A 28 2.44 11.04 -19.18
C VAL A 28 2.59 11.32 -17.69
N VAL A 29 3.79 11.74 -17.32
CA VAL A 29 4.06 12.30 -16.00
C VAL A 29 3.29 13.61 -15.98
N HIS A 30 2.09 13.58 -15.45
CA HIS A 30 1.36 14.77 -15.15
C HIS A 30 2.18 15.52 -14.09
N SER A 31 3.04 16.41 -14.57
CA SER A 31 3.78 17.40 -13.76
C SER A 31 2.82 18.48 -13.25
N GLY A 32 1.83 18.04 -12.50
CA GLY A 32 1.07 18.81 -11.58
C GLY A 32 1.12 18.00 -10.32
N SER A 33 2.13 18.22 -9.48
CA SER A 33 2.16 17.62 -8.17
C SER A 33 0.84 17.96 -7.49
N PRO A 34 -0.14 17.04 -7.41
CA PRO A 34 -1.13 17.19 -6.38
C PRO A 34 -0.34 17.07 -5.09
N GLU A 35 -0.58 17.94 -4.17
CA GLU A 35 -0.03 17.94 -2.82
C GLU A 35 0.25 16.49 -2.41
N GLY A 36 1.53 16.18 -2.10
CA GLY A 36 2.03 14.82 -2.00
C GLY A 36 1.11 13.93 -1.15
N LEU A 37 0.97 12.68 -1.55
CA LEU A 37 0.19 11.68 -0.82
C LEU A 37 0.47 11.79 0.67
N ARG A 38 -0.55 12.08 1.45
CA ARG A 38 -0.45 12.20 2.91
C ARG A 38 -0.54 10.80 3.51
N PHE A 39 0.50 10.41 4.22
CA PHE A 39 0.52 9.12 4.90
C PHE A 39 -0.38 9.12 6.14
N VAL A 40 -1.27 8.14 6.25
CA VAL A 40 -2.20 7.96 7.37
C VAL A 40 -2.06 6.54 7.93
N PRO A 41 -1.40 6.37 9.07
CA PRO A 41 -1.41 5.10 9.77
C PRO A 41 -2.77 4.90 10.44
N LEU A 42 -3.39 3.74 10.21
CA LEU A 42 -4.72 3.43 10.71
C LEU A 42 -4.73 2.03 11.35
N GLY A 43 -5.42 1.89 12.44
CA GLY A 43 -5.65 0.57 13.07
C GLY A 43 -6.83 -0.15 12.43
N VAL A 44 -6.81 -1.49 12.41
CA VAL A 44 -7.98 -2.29 12.04
C VAL A 44 -9.16 -1.95 12.94
N GLY A 45 -10.33 -1.70 12.36
CA GLY A 45 -11.54 -1.28 13.09
C GLY A 45 -11.50 0.16 13.62
N LYS A 46 -10.48 0.94 13.28
CA LYS A 46 -10.38 2.35 13.64
C LYS A 46 -10.79 3.23 12.47
N SER A 47 -11.25 4.43 12.80
CA SER A 47 -11.57 5.46 11.81
C SER A 47 -10.74 6.71 12.03
N PHE A 48 -10.43 7.39 10.94
CA PHE A 48 -9.71 8.65 10.92
C PHE A 48 -10.51 9.68 10.14
N ILE A 49 -10.65 10.89 10.69
CA ILE A 49 -11.40 11.97 10.05
C ILE A 49 -10.42 12.82 9.22
N VAL A 50 -10.76 13.01 7.97
CA VAL A 50 -10.01 13.84 7.04
C VAL A 50 -10.83 15.07 6.68
N GLU A 51 -10.22 16.24 6.81
CA GLU A 51 -10.77 17.48 6.28
C GLU A 51 -10.15 17.78 4.91
N LEU A 52 -11.03 18.04 3.95
CA LEU A 52 -10.66 18.29 2.57
C LEU A 52 -10.64 19.80 2.29
N PRO A 53 -9.67 20.30 1.51
CA PRO A 53 -9.53 21.74 1.24
C PRO A 53 -10.65 22.29 0.34
N ARG A 54 -11.31 21.42 -0.42
CA ARG A 54 -12.42 21.76 -1.31
C ARG A 54 -13.55 20.74 -1.19
N ASP A 55 -14.67 21.07 -1.80
CA ASP A 55 -15.84 20.20 -1.84
C ASP A 55 -15.54 18.98 -2.72
N THR A 56 -15.67 17.79 -2.14
CA THR A 56 -15.49 16.54 -2.85
C THR A 56 -16.81 16.07 -3.46
N LYS A 57 -16.74 15.55 -4.66
CA LYS A 57 -17.85 14.94 -5.39
C LYS A 57 -17.70 13.45 -5.53
N ASP A 58 -16.46 12.99 -5.67
CA ASP A 58 -16.16 11.58 -5.90
C ASP A 58 -14.96 11.11 -5.07
N VAL A 59 -14.93 9.81 -4.77
CA VAL A 59 -13.91 9.13 -3.98
C VAL A 59 -13.51 7.84 -4.64
N LEU A 60 -12.23 7.65 -4.85
CA LEU A 60 -11.65 6.41 -5.33
C LEU A 60 -10.84 5.75 -4.22
N VAL A 61 -11.21 4.54 -3.86
CA VAL A 61 -10.45 3.67 -2.95
C VAL A 61 -9.84 2.54 -3.78
N ALA A 62 -8.52 2.40 -3.75
CA ALA A 62 -7.84 1.42 -4.59
C ALA A 62 -8.12 -0.02 -4.12
N ASP A 63 -8.13 -0.26 -2.81
CA ASP A 63 -8.51 -1.57 -2.23
C ASP A 63 -9.49 -1.38 -1.06
N PRO A 64 -10.79 -1.54 -1.30
CA PRO A 64 -11.82 -1.40 -0.27
C PRO A 64 -11.82 -2.53 0.77
N LYS A 65 -11.06 -3.62 0.54
CA LYS A 65 -10.88 -4.69 1.53
C LYS A 65 -9.92 -4.28 2.64
N VAL A 66 -8.97 -3.40 2.34
CA VAL A 66 -7.98 -2.90 3.31
C VAL A 66 -8.51 -1.69 4.06
N ALA A 67 -9.00 -0.69 3.35
CA ALA A 67 -9.62 0.47 3.95
C ALA A 67 -10.81 0.96 3.13
N ASN A 68 -11.74 1.61 3.80
CA ASN A 68 -12.91 2.21 3.16
C ASN A 68 -12.97 3.71 3.47
N ALA A 69 -13.59 4.49 2.59
CA ALA A 69 -13.78 5.91 2.77
C ALA A 69 -15.28 6.27 2.69
N ILE A 70 -15.77 7.02 3.66
CA ILE A 70 -17.16 7.48 3.71
C ILE A 70 -17.18 9.00 3.75
N VAL A 71 -17.76 9.62 2.75
CA VAL A 71 -17.99 11.07 2.71
C VAL A 71 -19.28 11.41 3.45
N ARG A 72 -19.17 12.18 4.52
CA ARG A 72 -20.33 12.62 5.31
C ARG A 72 -20.74 14.06 5.05
N SER A 73 -19.83 14.85 4.51
CA SER A 73 -20.10 16.21 4.06
C SER A 73 -19.13 16.58 2.93
N ALA A 74 -19.42 17.66 2.23
CA ALA A 74 -18.62 18.08 1.08
C ALA A 74 -17.11 18.19 1.36
N ARG A 75 -16.73 18.50 2.61
CA ARG A 75 -15.31 18.70 3.01
C ARG A 75 -14.83 17.76 4.11
N ARG A 76 -15.61 16.74 4.46
CA ARG A 76 -15.23 15.83 5.53
C ARG A 76 -15.50 14.38 5.15
N ALA A 77 -14.45 13.58 5.20
CA ALA A 77 -14.47 12.17 4.94
C ALA A 77 -13.95 11.37 6.15
N TYR A 78 -14.42 10.14 6.27
CA TYR A 78 -14.00 9.18 7.28
C TYR A 78 -13.29 8.04 6.59
N LEU A 79 -12.03 7.83 6.94
CA LEU A 79 -11.24 6.67 6.51
C LEU A 79 -11.39 5.58 7.57
N ILE A 80 -11.73 4.37 7.17
CA ILE A 80 -11.98 3.23 8.07
C ILE A 80 -11.05 2.10 7.67
N GLY A 81 -10.20 1.65 8.61
CA GLY A 81 -9.38 0.46 8.41
C GLY A 81 -10.20 -0.82 8.56
N VAL A 82 -10.24 -1.62 7.52
CA VAL A 82 -11.01 -2.87 7.48
C VAL A 82 -10.11 -4.07 7.76
N ALA A 83 -9.00 -4.19 7.06
CA ALA A 83 -8.03 -5.26 7.21
C ALA A 83 -6.61 -4.72 7.13
N VAL A 84 -5.66 -5.48 7.64
CA VAL A 84 -4.24 -5.11 7.57
C VAL A 84 -3.76 -5.08 6.12
N GLY A 85 -3.03 -4.04 5.75
CA GLY A 85 -2.52 -3.84 4.41
C GLY A 85 -2.21 -2.38 4.12
N GLN A 86 -1.90 -2.10 2.87
CA GLN A 86 -1.67 -0.74 2.38
C GLN A 86 -2.60 -0.48 1.19
N THR A 87 -3.15 0.70 1.15
CA THR A 87 -4.03 1.16 0.06
C THR A 87 -3.95 2.68 -0.05
N ASN A 88 -4.42 3.20 -1.16
CA ASN A 88 -4.53 4.63 -1.34
C ASN A 88 -5.98 5.05 -1.61
N VAL A 89 -6.29 6.28 -1.21
CA VAL A 89 -7.60 6.90 -1.40
C VAL A 89 -7.41 8.27 -2.01
N PHE A 90 -8.16 8.54 -3.06
CA PHE A 90 -8.16 9.82 -3.78
C PHE A 90 -9.53 10.46 -3.73
N PHE A 91 -9.55 11.77 -3.54
CA PHE A 91 -10.75 12.60 -3.55
C PHE A 91 -10.74 13.53 -4.74
N PHE A 92 -11.88 13.64 -5.41
CA PHE A 92 -12.05 14.44 -6.63
C PHE A 92 -13.17 15.48 -6.46
N ASP A 93 -13.01 16.62 -7.14
CA ASP A 93 -14.05 17.64 -7.25
C ASP A 93 -15.08 17.32 -8.35
N ALA A 94 -16.04 18.23 -8.53
CA ALA A 94 -17.09 18.08 -9.54
C ALA A 94 -16.56 18.12 -10.98
N GLN A 95 -15.34 18.60 -11.19
CA GLN A 95 -14.64 18.66 -12.48
C GLN A 95 -13.74 17.44 -12.72
N GLY A 96 -13.71 16.49 -11.78
CA GLY A 96 -12.83 15.33 -11.84
C GLY A 96 -11.36 15.62 -11.51
N LYS A 97 -11.07 16.81 -10.97
CA LYS A 97 -9.74 17.16 -10.55
C LYS A 97 -9.46 16.63 -9.15
N GLN A 98 -8.28 16.02 -8.95
CA GLN A 98 -7.88 15.53 -7.64
C GLN A 98 -7.73 16.68 -6.64
N ILE A 99 -8.37 16.52 -5.48
CA ILE A 99 -8.33 17.49 -4.37
C ILE A 99 -7.27 17.06 -3.36
N ALA A 100 -7.26 15.77 -3.01
CA ALA A 100 -6.36 15.20 -2.02
C ALA A 100 -6.12 13.72 -2.31
N GLY A 101 -4.96 13.21 -1.88
CA GLY A 101 -4.62 11.80 -1.92
C GLY A 101 -4.04 11.37 -0.57
N PHE A 102 -4.41 10.18 -0.13
CA PHE A 102 -3.95 9.60 1.13
C PHE A 102 -3.40 8.21 0.87
N ASP A 103 -2.23 7.95 1.42
CA ASP A 103 -1.63 6.62 1.48
C ASP A 103 -1.92 6.04 2.87
N ILE A 104 -2.70 4.98 2.91
CA ILE A 104 -3.23 4.41 4.15
C ILE A 104 -2.51 3.10 4.44
N ALA A 105 -1.81 3.04 5.57
CA ALA A 105 -1.28 1.80 6.11
C ALA A 105 -2.15 1.33 7.27
N VAL A 106 -2.90 0.27 7.05
CA VAL A 106 -3.72 -0.34 8.11
C VAL A 106 -2.89 -1.40 8.81
N THR A 107 -2.71 -1.21 10.11
CA THR A 107 -1.94 -2.12 10.96
C THR A 107 -2.79 -2.69 12.09
N ARG A 108 -2.40 -3.86 12.59
CA ARG A 108 -3.02 -4.43 13.77
C ARG A 108 -2.59 -3.68 15.02
N ASP A 109 -3.50 -3.49 15.96
CA ASP A 109 -3.17 -2.91 17.27
C ASP A 109 -2.44 -3.95 18.13
N LEU A 110 -1.13 -3.82 18.21
CA LEU A 110 -0.26 -4.68 19.01
C LEU A 110 -0.06 -4.18 20.45
N ASN A 111 -0.67 -3.04 20.81
CA ASN A 111 -0.46 -2.43 22.14
C ASN A 111 -0.96 -3.32 23.27
N GLY A 112 -2.06 -4.02 23.08
CA GLY A 112 -2.58 -4.97 24.06
C GLY A 112 -1.61 -6.14 24.31
N ILE A 113 -1.03 -6.67 23.23
CA ILE A 113 -0.05 -7.76 23.30
C ILE A 113 1.25 -7.26 23.98
N ARG A 114 1.71 -6.08 23.59
CA ARG A 114 2.90 -5.44 24.18
C ARG A 114 2.72 -5.21 25.67
N ALA A 115 1.58 -4.74 26.11
CA ALA A 115 1.26 -4.55 27.52
C ALA A 115 1.19 -5.87 28.29
N ALA A 116 0.63 -6.93 27.69
CA ALA A 116 0.58 -8.26 28.29
C ALA A 116 1.98 -8.87 28.44
N LEU A 117 2.83 -8.78 27.42
CA LEU A 117 4.21 -9.24 27.46
C LEU A 117 5.01 -8.50 28.55
N LYS A 118 4.87 -7.19 28.65
CA LYS A 118 5.58 -6.39 29.68
C LYS A 118 5.14 -6.74 31.10
N ARG A 119 3.88 -7.13 31.30
CA ARG A 119 3.38 -7.60 32.62
C ARG A 119 3.90 -9.00 32.96
N ALA A 120 3.94 -9.88 31.98
CA ALA A 120 4.37 -11.27 32.20
C ALA A 120 5.88 -11.42 32.36
N ILE A 121 6.66 -10.55 31.71
CA ILE A 121 8.12 -10.59 31.70
C ILE A 121 8.67 -9.18 31.96
N PRO A 122 8.60 -8.72 33.22
CA PRO A 122 8.97 -7.34 33.55
C PRO A 122 10.46 -7.02 33.37
N ASN A 123 11.33 -8.03 33.46
CA ASN A 123 12.79 -7.89 33.33
C ASN A 123 13.30 -8.20 31.91
N GLY A 124 12.44 -8.67 30.99
CA GLY A 124 12.79 -8.96 29.61
C GLY A 124 12.57 -7.74 28.69
N ASP A 125 13.48 -7.52 27.78
CA ASP A 125 13.27 -6.56 26.68
C ASP A 125 12.68 -7.31 25.47
N VAL A 126 11.36 -7.37 25.41
CA VAL A 126 10.63 -8.02 24.31
C VAL A 126 9.93 -6.96 23.46
N LYS A 127 10.32 -6.88 22.20
CA LYS A 127 9.68 -6.04 21.19
C LYS A 127 8.80 -6.91 20.29
N ILE A 128 7.67 -6.36 19.92
CA ILE A 128 6.73 -7.00 19.03
C ILE A 128 6.48 -6.08 17.83
N ASP A 129 6.74 -6.59 16.65
CA ASP A 129 6.57 -5.87 15.39
C ASP A 129 5.67 -6.67 14.46
N GLY A 130 4.74 -5.98 13.78
CA GLY A 130 3.88 -6.57 12.77
C GLY A 130 4.64 -6.76 11.46
N MET A 131 4.55 -7.95 10.89
CA MET A 131 5.12 -8.26 9.59
C MET A 131 3.98 -8.65 8.63
N GLY A 132 3.59 -7.73 7.75
CA GLY A 132 2.48 -7.96 6.81
C GLY A 132 1.12 -8.08 7.51
N ALA A 133 0.20 -8.81 6.86
CA ALA A 133 -1.20 -8.90 7.28
C ALA A 133 -1.40 -9.79 8.52
N ASP A 134 -0.68 -10.91 8.59
CA ASP A 134 -1.00 -11.99 9.54
C ASP A 134 0.19 -12.45 10.41
N ALA A 135 1.39 -11.89 10.18
CA ALA A 135 2.58 -12.28 10.91
C ALA A 135 3.02 -11.22 11.92
N VAL A 136 3.58 -11.68 13.01
CA VAL A 136 4.19 -10.85 14.04
C VAL A 136 5.56 -11.43 14.40
N VAL A 137 6.53 -10.57 14.52
CA VAL A 137 7.89 -10.93 14.93
C VAL A 137 8.12 -10.50 16.36
N LEU A 138 8.59 -11.43 17.17
CA LEU A 138 9.07 -11.16 18.53
C LEU A 138 10.59 -11.06 18.49
N THR A 139 11.14 -9.96 18.95
CA THR A 139 12.57 -9.72 19.06
C THR A 139 12.91 -9.28 20.47
N GLY A 140 14.09 -9.62 20.95
CA GLY A 140 14.51 -9.16 22.28
C GLY A 140 15.48 -10.10 22.97
N THR A 141 15.82 -9.73 24.20
CA THR A 141 16.69 -10.51 25.09
C THR A 141 15.92 -10.90 26.32
N LEU A 142 16.01 -12.18 26.67
CA LEU A 142 15.33 -12.78 27.82
C LEU A 142 16.34 -13.51 28.71
N SER A 143 16.03 -13.60 29.99
CA SER A 143 16.94 -14.21 30.98
C SER A 143 16.92 -15.73 30.93
N SER A 144 15.88 -16.35 30.37
CA SER A 144 15.74 -17.80 30.31
C SER A 144 14.91 -18.27 29.10
N ALA A 145 15.15 -19.51 28.70
CA ALA A 145 14.33 -20.18 27.66
C ALA A 145 12.86 -20.34 28.05
N ALA A 146 12.57 -20.46 29.33
CA ALA A 146 11.20 -20.54 29.85
C ALA A 146 10.44 -19.21 29.62
N GLU A 147 11.10 -18.06 29.80
CA GLU A 147 10.52 -16.76 29.49
C GLU A 147 10.28 -16.57 28.01
N ALA A 148 11.18 -17.10 27.16
CA ALA A 148 10.98 -17.08 25.71
C ALA A 148 9.74 -17.88 25.29
N GLN A 149 9.55 -19.06 25.86
CA GLN A 149 8.36 -19.89 25.61
C GLN A 149 7.09 -19.19 26.11
N LEU A 150 7.14 -18.57 27.29
CA LEU A 150 6.01 -17.82 27.84
C LEU A 150 5.64 -16.62 26.94
N ALA A 151 6.63 -15.88 26.45
CA ALA A 151 6.38 -14.77 25.52
C ALA A 151 5.71 -15.24 24.23
N PHE A 152 6.17 -16.35 23.69
CA PHE A 152 5.60 -16.97 22.50
C PHE A 152 4.17 -17.42 22.74
N ASP A 153 3.89 -18.10 23.85
CA ASP A 153 2.53 -18.58 24.18
C ASP A 153 1.55 -17.43 24.37
N ILE A 154 1.95 -16.36 25.07
CA ILE A 154 1.11 -15.17 25.25
C ILE A 154 0.81 -14.53 23.90
N ALA A 155 1.82 -14.31 23.07
CA ALA A 155 1.65 -13.72 21.76
C ALA A 155 0.75 -14.59 20.87
N THR A 156 0.96 -15.92 20.87
CA THR A 156 0.13 -16.88 20.10
C THR A 156 -1.33 -16.84 20.52
N ARG A 157 -1.61 -16.88 21.82
CA ARG A 157 -3.00 -16.87 22.33
C ARG A 157 -3.72 -15.57 21.99
N LEU A 158 -3.04 -14.42 22.13
CA LEU A 158 -3.64 -13.13 21.84
C LEU A 158 -3.79 -12.85 20.35
N LEU A 159 -2.92 -13.42 19.51
CA LEU A 159 -3.03 -13.34 18.05
C LEU A 159 -4.09 -14.30 17.51
N ASN A 160 -4.20 -15.53 18.01
CA ASN A 160 -5.21 -16.50 17.59
C ASN A 160 -6.64 -16.09 18.01
N ALA A 161 -6.78 -15.31 19.08
CA ALA A 161 -8.03 -14.63 19.38
C ALA A 161 -8.43 -13.61 18.29
N GLY A 162 -7.50 -13.27 17.36
CA GLY A 162 -7.67 -12.34 16.24
C GLY A 162 -7.08 -12.83 14.91
N THR A 163 -7.03 -14.15 14.67
CA THR A 163 -6.59 -14.77 13.40
C THR A 163 -5.22 -14.27 12.90
N GLY A 164 -4.11 -14.67 13.52
CA GLY A 164 -2.76 -14.36 13.05
C GLY A 164 -1.76 -15.48 13.29
N GLN A 165 -0.84 -15.70 12.36
CA GLN A 165 0.25 -16.67 12.47
C GLN A 165 1.51 -16.01 13.04
N ILE A 166 2.23 -16.73 13.90
CA ILE A 166 3.52 -16.29 14.45
C ILE A 166 4.64 -17.03 13.76
N VAL A 167 5.62 -16.29 13.26
CA VAL A 167 6.88 -16.84 12.76
C VAL A 167 7.95 -16.62 13.82
N PRO A 168 8.54 -17.68 14.41
CA PRO A 168 9.64 -17.51 15.34
C PRO A 168 10.90 -17.08 14.56
N SER A 169 11.40 -15.88 14.86
CA SER A 169 12.73 -15.45 14.40
C SER A 169 13.78 -16.12 15.30
N GLY A 170 14.64 -16.93 14.67
CA GLY A 170 15.60 -17.79 15.37
C GLY A 170 16.39 -17.12 16.47
N SER A 171 16.31 -17.69 17.66
CA SER A 171 17.17 -17.37 18.79
C SER A 171 18.62 -17.81 18.46
N LYS A 172 19.54 -16.86 18.35
CA LYS A 172 20.95 -17.15 18.57
C LYS A 172 21.19 -17.15 20.08
N VAL A 173 21.51 -18.32 20.59
CA VAL A 173 22.13 -18.49 21.90
C VAL A 173 23.59 -18.06 21.80
#